data_11d3455902fbf3df34d9be6b4a34c392
#
_entry.id   11d3455902fbf3df34d9be6b4a34c392
#
_cell.length_a   1.000
_cell.length_b   1.000
_cell.length_c   1.000
_cell.angle_alpha   90.00
_cell.angle_beta   90.00
_cell.angle_gamma   90.00
#
_symmetry.space_group_name_H-M   'P 1'
#
loop_
_entity.id
_entity.type
_entity.pdbx_description
1 polymer ?
#
loop_
_entity_poly.entity_id
_entity_poly.type
_entity_poly.pdbx_seq_one_letter_code
_entity_poly.pdbx_strand_id
1 'polypeptide(L)'
;MASLTAEEINAFLSQPRTAQLVTLRASGAPHVAPVWFLWDAGRALVMADAGAVKVRNIRRNPAVALCVCTPDHPYEFVTVEGRADIASEGLEDMVRRTCILYEGPERGAEFAAELLGDERLTLITISADRFISWKEDE
;
A
#
# COMPACT_ATOMS: atom_id res chain seq x y z
N MET A 1 19.56 17.20 -3.01
CA MET A 1 18.26 16.56 -2.62
C MET A 1 17.10 17.35 -3.20
N ALA A 2 16.15 16.61 -3.72
CA ALA A 2 15.00 17.21 -4.35
C ALA A 2 13.76 16.37 -4.08
N SER A 3 12.60 17.01 -4.13
CA SER A 3 11.33 16.27 -4.14
C SER A 3 11.13 15.62 -5.49
N LEU A 4 10.29 14.59 -5.53
CA LEU A 4 9.88 13.97 -6.77
C LEU A 4 8.76 14.78 -7.43
N THR A 5 8.75 14.81 -8.74
CA THR A 5 7.63 15.37 -9.51
C THR A 5 6.44 14.40 -9.44
N ALA A 6 5.25 14.86 -9.83
CA ALA A 6 4.07 14.01 -9.89
C ALA A 6 4.28 12.78 -10.78
N GLU A 7 4.94 12.93 -11.92
CA GLU A 7 5.27 11.82 -12.81
C GLU A 7 6.23 10.82 -12.16
N GLU A 8 7.24 11.34 -11.48
CA GLU A 8 8.21 10.51 -10.76
C GLU A 8 7.55 9.73 -9.62
N ILE A 9 6.62 10.36 -8.90
CA ILE A 9 5.85 9.69 -7.83
C ILE A 9 5.03 8.53 -8.41
N ASN A 10 4.30 8.76 -9.50
CA ASN A 10 3.53 7.70 -10.14
C ASN A 10 4.40 6.54 -10.62
N ALA A 11 5.53 6.83 -11.22
CA ALA A 11 6.47 5.80 -11.68
C ALA A 11 7.06 5.02 -10.49
N PHE A 12 7.44 5.71 -9.42
CA PHE A 12 8.01 5.10 -8.22
C PHE A 12 7.01 4.17 -7.54
N LEU A 13 5.77 4.63 -7.34
CA LEU A 13 4.74 3.85 -6.64
C LEU A 13 4.18 2.70 -7.49
N SER A 14 4.42 2.70 -8.79
CA SER A 14 3.97 1.62 -9.68
C SER A 14 4.88 0.39 -9.64
N GLN A 15 6.02 0.47 -8.96
CA GLN A 15 6.96 -0.65 -8.86
C GLN A 15 6.70 -1.48 -7.60
N PRO A 16 6.99 -2.79 -7.65
CA PRO A 16 6.78 -3.66 -6.48
C PRO A 16 7.83 -3.38 -5.40
N ARG A 17 7.38 -2.82 -4.29
CA ARG A 17 8.20 -2.58 -3.11
C ARG A 17 7.38 -2.83 -1.87
N THR A 18 8.03 -3.27 -0.81
CA THR A 18 7.38 -3.35 0.50
C THR A 18 7.19 -1.94 1.04
N ALA A 19 5.98 -1.64 1.49
CA ALA A 19 5.66 -0.36 2.09
C ALA A 19 5.40 -0.53 3.59
N GLN A 20 5.55 0.56 4.34
CA GLN A 20 5.19 0.61 5.76
C GLN A 20 3.86 1.35 5.86
N LEU A 21 2.84 0.64 6.29
CA LEU A 21 1.51 1.24 6.50
C LEU A 21 1.35 1.62 7.96
N VAL A 22 1.08 2.90 8.20
CA VAL A 22 0.85 3.45 9.53
C VAL A 22 -0.64 3.71 9.72
N THR A 23 -1.20 3.17 10.79
CA THR A 23 -2.58 3.40 11.21
C THR A 23 -2.57 3.81 12.69
N LEU A 24 -3.69 4.33 13.18
CA LEU A 24 -3.77 4.84 14.55
C LEU A 24 -4.62 3.94 15.44
N ARG A 25 -4.04 3.55 16.58
CA ARG A 25 -4.75 2.80 17.62
C ARG A 25 -5.78 3.70 18.31
N ALA A 26 -6.69 3.10 19.06
CA ALA A 26 -7.67 3.85 19.86
C ALA A 26 -7.03 4.86 20.80
N SER A 27 -5.85 4.54 21.31
CA SER A 27 -5.08 5.42 22.19
C SER A 27 -4.45 6.62 21.49
N GLY A 28 -4.45 6.61 20.13
CA GLY A 28 -3.69 7.57 19.34
C GLY A 28 -2.28 7.13 19.01
N ALA A 29 -1.81 6.03 19.60
CA ALA A 29 -0.47 5.51 19.33
C ALA A 29 -0.42 4.92 17.91
N PRO A 30 0.67 5.12 17.16
CA PRO A 30 0.79 4.57 15.82
C PRO A 30 1.02 3.06 15.84
N HIS A 31 0.46 2.39 14.83
CA HIS A 31 0.72 0.98 14.52
C HIS A 31 1.34 0.94 13.13
N VAL A 32 2.43 0.21 12.97
CA VAL A 32 3.15 0.11 11.69
C VAL A 32 3.19 -1.36 11.26
N ALA A 33 2.88 -1.62 10.00
CA ALA A 33 2.96 -2.97 9.44
C ALA A 33 3.51 -2.91 8.00
N PRO A 34 4.39 -3.85 7.62
CA PRO A 34 4.83 -3.96 6.23
C PRO A 34 3.71 -4.55 5.38
N VAL A 35 3.52 -4.00 4.19
CA VAL A 35 2.48 -4.45 3.26
C VAL A 35 2.98 -4.42 1.83
N TRP A 36 2.36 -5.23 0.98
CA TRP A 36 2.38 -5.06 -0.46
C TRP A 36 1.26 -4.09 -0.83
N PHE A 37 1.45 -3.34 -1.89
CA PHE A 37 0.42 -2.42 -2.36
C PHE A 37 0.41 -2.35 -3.87
N LEU A 38 -0.75 -1.97 -4.41
CA LEU A 38 -0.94 -1.72 -5.83
C LEU A 38 -1.31 -0.26 -6.00
N TRP A 39 -0.49 0.47 -6.76
CA TRP A 39 -0.81 1.86 -7.09
C TRP A 39 -1.68 1.89 -8.33
N ASP A 40 -2.91 2.34 -8.20
CA ASP A 40 -3.89 2.30 -9.26
C ASP A 40 -4.75 3.57 -9.26
N ALA A 41 -4.74 4.28 -10.38
CA ALA A 41 -5.53 5.51 -10.57
C ALA A 41 -5.34 6.52 -9.42
N GLY A 42 -4.10 6.68 -8.95
CA GLY A 42 -3.75 7.64 -7.91
C GLY A 42 -4.11 7.20 -6.49
N ARG A 43 -4.40 5.91 -6.29
CA ARG A 43 -4.73 5.35 -4.98
C ARG A 43 -3.84 4.15 -4.70
N ALA A 44 -3.55 3.91 -3.42
CA ALA A 44 -2.85 2.71 -3.00
C ALA A 44 -3.86 1.67 -2.51
N LEU A 45 -3.78 0.47 -3.04
CA LEU A 45 -4.67 -0.64 -2.71
C LEU A 45 -3.88 -1.69 -1.94
N VAL A 46 -4.37 -2.09 -0.76
CA VAL A 46 -3.69 -3.03 0.13
C VAL A 46 -4.66 -4.13 0.54
N MET A 47 -4.25 -5.39 0.38
CA MET A 47 -5.05 -6.51 0.87
C MET A 47 -4.73 -6.79 2.34
N ALA A 48 -5.73 -7.18 3.12
CA ALA A 48 -5.56 -7.45 4.54
C ALA A 48 -6.64 -8.42 5.04
N ASP A 49 -6.33 -9.10 6.15
CA ASP A 49 -7.32 -9.88 6.87
C ASP A 49 -8.30 -8.93 7.56
N ALA A 50 -9.59 -9.23 7.47
CA ALA A 50 -10.65 -8.39 8.04
C ALA A 50 -10.52 -8.21 9.56
N GLY A 51 -9.84 -9.13 10.25
CA GLY A 51 -9.58 -9.05 11.70
C GLY A 51 -8.25 -8.42 12.06
N ALA A 52 -7.45 -7.97 11.09
CA ALA A 52 -6.15 -7.38 11.35
C ALA A 52 -6.27 -6.07 12.15
N VAL A 53 -5.25 -5.77 12.95
CA VAL A 53 -5.20 -4.53 13.74
C VAL A 53 -5.35 -3.30 12.84
N LYS A 54 -4.64 -3.27 11.69
CA LYS A 54 -4.72 -2.16 10.75
C LYS A 54 -6.14 -1.92 10.22
N VAL A 55 -6.90 -2.98 9.98
CA VAL A 55 -8.28 -2.85 9.52
C VAL A 55 -9.17 -2.27 10.62
N ARG A 56 -9.06 -2.77 11.85
CA ARG A 56 -9.81 -2.22 12.99
C ARG A 56 -9.47 -0.76 13.24
N ASN A 57 -8.19 -0.42 13.13
CA ASN A 57 -7.72 0.96 13.29
C ASN A 57 -8.36 1.88 12.25
N ILE A 58 -8.33 1.46 10.97
CA ILE A 58 -8.90 2.25 9.86
C ILE A 58 -10.41 2.43 10.01
N ARG A 59 -11.12 1.40 10.46
CA ARG A 59 -12.58 1.51 10.67
C ARG A 59 -12.93 2.56 11.72
N ARG A 60 -12.05 2.74 12.70
CA ARG A 60 -12.25 3.72 13.78
C ARG A 60 -11.72 5.10 13.39
N ASN A 61 -10.59 5.15 12.72
CA ASN A 61 -9.94 6.39 12.28
C ASN A 61 -9.31 6.18 10.91
N PRO A 62 -9.84 6.83 9.87
CA PRO A 62 -9.37 6.59 8.50
C PRO A 62 -8.01 7.22 8.17
N ALA A 63 -7.44 8.03 9.06
CA ALA A 63 -6.15 8.67 8.80
C ALA A 63 -5.03 7.63 8.74
N VAL A 64 -4.25 7.65 7.65
CA VAL A 64 -3.16 6.71 7.41
C VAL A 64 -1.97 7.39 6.76
N ALA A 65 -0.82 6.71 6.84
CA ALA A 65 0.36 7.05 6.06
C ALA A 65 0.95 5.77 5.49
N LEU A 66 1.43 5.85 4.26
CA LEU A 66 2.11 4.74 3.59
C LEU A 66 3.48 5.23 3.14
N CYS A 67 4.54 4.64 3.65
CA CYS A 67 5.90 5.03 3.32
C CYS A 67 6.59 3.94 2.49
N VAL A 68 7.12 4.34 1.33
CA VAL A 68 7.80 3.45 0.41
C VAL A 68 9.19 4.01 0.15
N CYS A 69 10.22 3.19 0.31
CA CYS A 69 11.59 3.63 0.05
C CYS A 69 12.39 2.58 -0.70
N THR A 70 13.46 3.02 -1.36
CA THR A 70 14.40 2.11 -2.00
C THR A 70 15.37 1.54 -0.97
N PRO A 71 15.81 0.28 -1.12
CA PRO A 71 16.77 -0.32 -0.19
C PRO A 71 18.23 0.08 -0.47
N ASP A 72 18.53 0.56 -1.69
CA ASP A 72 19.87 0.83 -2.17
C ASP A 72 20.00 2.20 -2.80
N HIS A 73 21.25 2.68 -2.95
CA HIS A 73 21.55 3.91 -3.69
C HIS A 73 21.18 3.81 -5.18
N PRO A 74 20.72 4.91 -5.78
CA PRO A 74 20.37 6.17 -5.13
C PRO A 74 19.09 6.04 -4.31
N TYR A 75 19.09 6.57 -3.09
CA TYR A 75 17.93 6.48 -2.21
C TYR A 75 16.81 7.41 -2.66
N GLU A 76 15.61 6.88 -2.59
CA GLU A 76 14.38 7.63 -2.85
C GLU A 76 13.32 7.16 -1.88
N PHE A 77 12.42 8.04 -1.47
CA PHE A 77 11.22 7.63 -0.77
C PHE A 77 10.02 8.48 -1.16
N VAL A 78 8.85 7.90 -1.01
CA VAL A 78 7.57 8.59 -1.11
C VAL A 78 6.73 8.18 0.09
N THR A 79 6.23 9.15 0.83
CA THR A 79 5.23 8.94 1.85
C THR A 79 3.90 9.49 1.34
N VAL A 80 2.88 8.65 1.36
CA VAL A 80 1.51 9.03 1.03
C VAL A 80 0.78 9.24 2.34
N GLU A 81 0.34 10.46 2.60
CA GLU A 81 -0.54 10.75 3.74
C GLU A 81 -1.95 10.91 3.21
N GLY A 82 -2.90 10.22 3.81
CA GLY A 82 -4.26 10.25 3.30
C GLY A 82 -5.24 9.55 4.20
N ARG A 83 -6.31 9.08 3.58
CA ARG A 83 -7.40 8.40 4.25
C ARG A 83 -7.70 7.06 3.60
N ALA A 84 -8.05 6.09 4.42
CA ALA A 84 -8.31 4.73 3.96
C ALA A 84 -9.76 4.33 4.20
N ASP A 85 -10.28 3.53 3.26
CA ASP A 85 -11.58 2.89 3.36
C ASP A 85 -11.40 1.38 3.26
N ILE A 86 -12.32 0.64 3.86
CA ILE A 86 -12.37 -0.81 3.78
C ILE A 86 -13.52 -1.21 2.88
N ALA A 87 -13.25 -2.06 1.90
CA ALA A 87 -14.26 -2.53 0.94
C ALA A 87 -13.92 -3.92 0.43
N SER A 88 -14.87 -4.53 -0.25
CA SER A 88 -14.65 -5.83 -0.93
C SER A 88 -14.76 -5.70 -2.44
N GLU A 89 -15.34 -4.62 -2.95
CA GLU A 89 -15.45 -4.38 -4.38
C GLU A 89 -14.07 -4.24 -5.02
N GLY A 90 -13.82 -5.00 -6.08
CA GLY A 90 -12.54 -4.97 -6.77
C GLY A 90 -11.45 -5.79 -6.11
N LEU A 91 -11.75 -6.51 -5.05
CA LEU A 91 -10.77 -7.31 -4.31
C LEU A 91 -10.09 -8.35 -5.19
N GLU A 92 -10.84 -9.12 -5.96
CA GLU A 92 -10.30 -10.17 -6.80
C GLU A 92 -9.28 -9.64 -7.82
N ASP A 93 -9.65 -8.59 -8.53
CA ASP A 93 -8.77 -7.95 -9.52
C ASP A 93 -7.51 -7.40 -8.86
N MET A 94 -7.66 -6.70 -7.75
CA MET A 94 -6.53 -6.14 -7.00
C MET A 94 -5.57 -7.23 -6.51
N VAL A 95 -6.09 -8.30 -5.93
CA VAL A 95 -5.26 -9.40 -5.40
C VAL A 95 -4.45 -10.04 -6.52
N ARG A 96 -5.08 -10.32 -7.65
CA ARG A 96 -4.39 -10.91 -8.82
C ARG A 96 -3.30 -10.00 -9.35
N ARG A 97 -3.62 -8.74 -9.56
CA ARG A 97 -2.66 -7.76 -10.09
C ARG A 97 -1.48 -7.56 -9.14
N THR A 98 -1.74 -7.48 -7.85
CA THR A 98 -0.69 -7.32 -6.83
C THR A 98 0.22 -8.54 -6.80
N CYS A 99 -0.34 -9.72 -6.71
CA CYS A 99 0.45 -10.96 -6.64
C CYS A 99 1.31 -11.15 -7.89
N ILE A 100 0.77 -10.86 -9.06
CA ILE A 100 1.53 -10.95 -10.32
C ILE A 100 2.64 -9.91 -10.37
N LEU A 101 2.37 -8.69 -9.91
CA LEU A 101 3.36 -7.63 -9.87
C LEU A 101 4.56 -8.00 -9.00
N TYR A 102 4.32 -8.60 -7.84
CA TYR A 102 5.36 -8.92 -6.86
C TYR A 102 6.05 -10.26 -7.11
N GLU A 103 5.31 -11.26 -7.60
CA GLU A 103 5.80 -12.65 -7.71
C GLU A 103 5.96 -13.16 -9.15
N GLY A 104 5.53 -12.39 -10.14
CA GLY A 104 5.53 -12.81 -11.54
C GLY A 104 4.24 -13.51 -11.96
N PRO A 105 4.05 -13.74 -13.29
CA PRO A 105 2.76 -14.19 -13.81
C PRO A 105 2.31 -15.57 -13.34
N GLU A 106 3.20 -16.54 -13.25
CA GLU A 106 2.82 -17.92 -12.86
C GLU A 106 2.63 -18.05 -11.36
N ARG A 107 3.67 -17.70 -10.62
CA ARG A 107 3.68 -17.79 -9.16
C ARG A 107 2.67 -16.82 -8.54
N GLY A 108 2.54 -15.65 -9.10
CA GLY A 108 1.58 -14.65 -8.66
C GLY A 108 0.14 -15.11 -8.83
N ALA A 109 -0.18 -15.76 -9.96
CA ALA A 109 -1.52 -16.29 -10.18
C ALA A 109 -1.87 -17.40 -9.19
N GLU A 110 -0.92 -18.28 -8.88
CA GLU A 110 -1.09 -19.35 -7.89
C GLU A 110 -1.33 -18.77 -6.50
N PHE A 111 -0.51 -17.81 -6.11
CA PHE A 111 -0.62 -17.18 -4.80
C PHE A 111 -1.92 -16.40 -4.66
N ALA A 112 -2.33 -15.70 -5.71
CA ALA A 112 -3.61 -14.98 -5.72
C ALA A 112 -4.78 -15.94 -5.51
N ALA A 113 -4.76 -17.11 -6.16
CA ALA A 113 -5.82 -18.11 -5.99
C ALA A 113 -5.89 -18.60 -4.54
N GLU A 114 -4.75 -18.81 -3.89
CA GLU A 114 -4.70 -19.19 -2.47
C GLU A 114 -5.30 -18.11 -1.58
N LEU A 115 -4.89 -16.87 -1.77
CA LEU A 115 -5.36 -15.73 -0.97
C LEU A 115 -6.86 -15.52 -1.14
N LEU A 116 -7.37 -15.66 -2.36
CA LEU A 116 -8.79 -15.47 -2.66
C LEU A 116 -9.67 -16.59 -2.11
N GLY A 117 -9.07 -17.71 -1.68
CA GLY A 117 -9.77 -18.75 -0.95
C GLY A 117 -10.10 -18.37 0.50
N ASP A 118 -9.51 -17.32 1.01
CA ASP A 118 -9.74 -16.83 2.37
C ASP A 118 -10.90 -15.81 2.37
N GLU A 119 -12.02 -16.20 2.99
CA GLU A 119 -13.22 -15.35 3.09
C GLU A 119 -13.02 -14.10 3.92
N ARG A 120 -11.95 -14.04 4.71
CA ARG A 120 -11.65 -12.92 5.59
C ARG A 120 -10.80 -11.84 4.90
N LEU A 121 -10.39 -12.09 3.66
CA LEU A 121 -9.58 -11.11 2.92
C LEU A 121 -10.43 -9.90 2.55
N THR A 122 -9.88 -8.72 2.77
CA THR A 122 -10.54 -7.45 2.47
C THR A 122 -9.57 -6.48 1.79
N LEU A 123 -10.10 -5.41 1.25
CA LEU A 123 -9.36 -4.39 0.51
C LEU A 123 -9.34 -3.08 1.30
N ILE A 124 -8.12 -2.56 1.50
CA ILE A 124 -7.90 -1.22 2.01
C ILE A 124 -7.59 -0.32 0.82
N THR A 125 -8.37 0.74 0.64
CA THR A 125 -8.14 1.74 -0.41
C THR A 125 -7.68 3.03 0.22
N ILE A 126 -6.48 3.49 -0.13
CA ILE A 126 -5.88 4.72 0.42
C ILE A 126 -5.94 5.82 -0.64
N SER A 127 -6.64 6.91 -0.30
CA SER A 127 -6.71 8.11 -1.12
C SER A 127 -5.71 9.12 -0.58
N ALA A 128 -4.84 9.62 -1.45
CA ALA A 128 -3.78 10.55 -1.05
C ALA A 128 -4.33 11.96 -0.83
N ASP A 129 -3.99 12.56 0.32
CA ASP A 129 -4.21 13.99 0.59
C ASP A 129 -2.94 14.79 0.27
N ARG A 130 -1.77 14.20 0.53
CA ARG A 130 -0.49 14.84 0.21
C ARG A 130 0.61 13.79 0.09
N PHE A 131 1.66 14.17 -0.64
CA PHE A 131 2.88 13.37 -0.76
C PHE A 131 4.04 14.09 -0.10
N ILE A 132 4.89 13.33 0.57
CA ILE A 132 6.20 13.77 1.04
C ILE A 132 7.20 12.89 0.30
N SER A 133 8.14 13.50 -0.38
CA SER A 133 9.08 12.74 -1.19
C SER A 133 10.48 13.35 -1.17
N TRP A 134 11.45 12.51 -1.45
CA TRP A 134 12.85 12.92 -1.50
C TRP A 134 13.62 11.96 -2.38
N LYS A 135 14.58 12.48 -3.10
CA LYS A 135 15.53 11.67 -3.85
C LYS A 135 16.94 12.18 -3.65
N GLU A 136 17.87 11.25 -3.63
CA GLU A 136 19.28 11.53 -3.51
C GLU A 136 19.78 12.17 -4.81
N ASP A 137 20.65 13.15 -4.68
CA ASP A 137 21.31 13.75 -5.84
C ASP A 137 22.34 12.76 -6.41
N GLU A 138 22.46 12.73 -7.72
CA GLU A 138 23.44 11.92 -8.41
C GLU A 138 24.76 12.64 -8.61
#